data_e5026bb5697ef68b5329f60fb3312c6f
#
_entry.id   e5026bb5697ef68b5329f60fb3312c6f
#
_cell.length_a   1.000
_cell.length_b   1.000
_cell.length_c   1.000
_cell.angle_alpha   90.00
_cell.angle_beta   90.00
_cell.angle_gamma   90.00
#
_symmetry.space_group_name_H-M   'P 1'
#
loop_
_entity.id
_entity.type
_entity.pdbx_description
1 polymer ?
#
loop_
_entity_poly.entity_id
_entity_poly.type
_entity_poly.pdbx_seq_one_letter_code
_entity_poly.pdbx_strand_id
1 'polypeptide(L)'
;MKKKKLALFLALTMVVASFAGCGGKKEKASDNGSAKQEAETETEGSEEGRYLMWRLYSEPKQWDPTNNSESVSDAICKQLFEGLTVSTSDGFKPGIAEKWDVSEDGKTYTFHLRKDAKWSDGSPVTAKDFEYSWRRICDPDFASEALQAITDYVVGATEYFEGTGEYDDIKATAIDDYTFEVVLKNATPFFPQLVANDVYLPIKKEAVEAAGEGWEKKPESAISNGAFYLEEYQVGSHLLLKKNPYYYAADEVKLPGIKAVFITDDNTAYQAFQSAYAKFHLA
;
A
#
# COMPACT_ATOMS: atom_id res chain seq x y z
N MET A 1 -43.93 30.95 25.72
CA MET A 1 -44.73 32.01 25.02
C MET A 1 -44.10 32.28 23.66
N LYS A 2 -44.99 32.33 22.63
CA LYS A 2 -44.84 32.83 21.24
C LYS A 2 -43.92 31.99 20.34
N LYS A 3 -44.39 31.10 19.48
CA LYS A 3 -45.33 31.06 18.34
C LYS A 3 -44.82 31.77 17.07
N LYS A 4 -44.75 30.95 15.98
CA LYS A 4 -45.11 31.19 14.55
C LYS A 4 -44.00 31.84 13.68
N LYS A 5 -43.79 31.47 12.40
CA LYS A 5 -44.60 30.88 11.28
C LYS A 5 -43.57 30.40 10.21
N LEU A 6 -43.61 29.28 9.61
CA LEU A 6 -44.36 28.79 8.41
C LEU A 6 -44.39 29.76 7.22
N ALA A 7 -43.68 29.42 6.13
CA ALA A 7 -44.10 29.77 4.77
C ALA A 7 -43.52 28.76 3.76
N LEU A 8 -44.41 28.06 3.16
CA LEU A 8 -44.44 27.16 2.03
C LEU A 8 -44.43 27.98 0.73
N PHE A 9 -43.60 27.67 -0.27
CA PHE A 9 -43.89 28.03 -1.66
C PHE A 9 -43.52 26.88 -2.59
N LEU A 10 -44.59 26.33 -3.16
CA LEU A 10 -44.66 25.37 -4.24
C LEU A 10 -44.80 26.17 -5.54
N ALA A 11 -44.02 25.90 -6.56
CA ALA A 11 -44.37 26.28 -7.93
C ALA A 11 -43.89 25.26 -8.94
N LEU A 12 -44.85 24.56 -9.45
CA LEU A 12 -44.91 23.62 -10.54
C LEU A 12 -45.00 24.38 -11.87
N THR A 13 -44.14 24.08 -12.88
CA THR A 13 -44.49 24.35 -14.28
C THR A 13 -43.98 23.24 -15.18
N MET A 14 -44.91 22.39 -15.63
CA MET A 14 -44.81 21.56 -16.82
C MET A 14 -44.95 22.43 -18.08
N VAL A 15 -44.11 22.17 -19.09
CA VAL A 15 -44.47 22.50 -20.48
C VAL A 15 -44.17 21.29 -21.35
N VAL A 16 -45.24 20.67 -21.81
CA VAL A 16 -45.31 19.66 -22.88
C VAL A 16 -45.47 20.39 -24.19
N ALA A 17 -44.68 20.09 -25.19
CA ALA A 17 -45.02 20.39 -26.57
C ALA A 17 -44.59 19.25 -27.47
N SER A 18 -45.59 18.49 -27.89
CA SER A 18 -45.54 17.50 -28.98
C SER A 18 -45.74 18.24 -30.30
N PHE A 19 -44.96 17.90 -31.34
CA PHE A 19 -45.44 18.02 -32.72
C PHE A 19 -44.90 16.87 -33.54
N ALA A 20 -45.85 16.07 -34.05
CA ALA A 20 -45.71 15.09 -35.11
C ALA A 20 -45.81 15.80 -36.47
N GLY A 21 -45.09 15.31 -37.45
CA GLY A 21 -45.24 15.75 -38.82
C GLY A 21 -44.59 14.74 -39.78
N CYS A 22 -45.43 13.93 -40.41
CA CYS A 22 -45.13 12.96 -41.45
C CYS A 22 -45.04 13.66 -42.83
N GLY A 23 -44.22 13.07 -43.75
CA GLY A 23 -44.42 13.38 -45.17
C GLY A 23 -43.17 13.36 -45.99
N GLY A 24 -43.04 12.48 -46.86
CA GLY A 24 -42.31 11.73 -47.72
C GLY A 24 -41.92 12.35 -49.05
N LYS A 25 -41.09 11.56 -49.76
CA LYS A 25 -40.77 11.41 -51.19
C LYS A 25 -39.40 11.89 -51.67
N LYS A 26 -38.60 10.90 -52.04
CA LYS A 26 -37.77 10.65 -53.24
C LYS A 26 -37.30 11.87 -54.10
N GLU A 27 -36.01 11.96 -54.40
CA GLU A 27 -35.30 11.46 -55.56
C GLU A 27 -33.86 12.01 -55.68
N LYS A 28 -32.97 11.07 -56.11
CA LYS A 28 -31.78 11.12 -56.98
C LYS A 28 -30.50 11.88 -56.60
N ALA A 29 -29.53 11.01 -56.45
CA ALA A 29 -28.13 10.96 -56.85
C ALA A 29 -27.46 12.19 -57.49
N SER A 30 -26.32 12.58 -57.00
CA SER A 30 -25.12 12.88 -57.78
C SER A 30 -23.86 12.73 -56.89
N ASP A 31 -22.93 12.00 -57.43
CA ASP A 31 -21.57 11.67 -57.13
C ASP A 31 -20.69 12.90 -56.86
N ASN A 32 -19.78 12.86 -55.94
CA ASN A 32 -18.31 13.03 -56.04
C ASN A 32 -17.66 13.57 -54.76
N GLY A 33 -16.57 12.97 -54.38
CA GLY A 33 -15.52 13.66 -53.62
C GLY A 33 -15.13 13.06 -52.29
N SER A 34 -14.24 12.11 -52.35
CA SER A 34 -13.38 11.67 -51.24
C SER A 34 -12.90 12.78 -50.33
N ALA A 35 -13.14 12.62 -49.05
CA ALA A 35 -12.18 12.98 -48.01
C ALA A 35 -12.42 12.05 -46.85
N LYS A 36 -11.64 10.99 -46.77
CA LYS A 36 -11.44 10.23 -45.54
C LYS A 36 -10.81 11.17 -44.53
N GLN A 37 -11.59 11.68 -43.64
CA GLN A 37 -11.13 12.20 -42.36
C GLN A 37 -11.17 11.05 -41.39
N GLU A 38 -10.04 10.39 -41.20
CA GLU A 38 -9.79 9.53 -40.10
C GLU A 38 -9.91 10.38 -38.84
N ALA A 39 -11.05 10.25 -38.16
CA ALA A 39 -11.18 10.71 -36.82
C ALA A 39 -10.40 9.71 -35.95
N GLU A 40 -9.14 10.01 -35.68
CA GLU A 40 -8.43 9.47 -34.54
C GLU A 40 -9.16 9.95 -33.28
N THR A 41 -10.13 9.20 -32.86
CA THR A 41 -10.62 9.27 -31.49
C THR A 41 -9.56 8.57 -30.64
N GLU A 42 -8.56 9.33 -30.23
CA GLU A 42 -7.80 8.99 -29.04
C GLU A 42 -8.79 8.98 -27.87
N THR A 43 -9.34 7.82 -27.58
CA THR A 43 -9.90 7.54 -26.28
C THR A 43 -8.72 7.51 -25.32
N GLU A 44 -8.39 8.66 -24.73
CA GLU A 44 -7.66 8.72 -23.47
C GLU A 44 -8.49 7.90 -22.47
N GLY A 45 -8.14 6.61 -22.35
CA GLY A 45 -8.69 5.76 -21.28
C GLY A 45 -8.38 6.44 -19.95
N SER A 46 -9.41 6.69 -19.16
CA SER A 46 -9.22 7.23 -17.82
C SER A 46 -8.15 6.42 -17.10
N GLU A 47 -7.29 7.05 -16.28
CA GLU A 47 -6.24 6.36 -15.51
C GLU A 47 -6.79 5.16 -14.72
N GLU A 48 -8.04 5.22 -14.27
CA GLU A 48 -8.78 4.13 -13.62
C GLU A 48 -8.87 2.84 -14.46
N GLY A 49 -8.97 2.92 -15.78
CA GLY A 49 -9.01 1.75 -16.68
C GLY A 49 -7.68 1.00 -16.78
N ARG A 50 -6.60 1.53 -16.21
CA ARG A 50 -5.24 0.99 -16.28
C ARG A 50 -4.77 0.34 -14.99
N TYR A 51 -5.54 0.43 -13.88
CA TYR A 51 -5.19 -0.17 -12.60
C TYR A 51 -5.30 -1.69 -12.65
N LEU A 52 -4.39 -2.37 -11.95
CA LEU A 52 -4.54 -3.79 -11.67
C LEU A 52 -5.73 -3.98 -10.72
N MET A 53 -6.74 -4.72 -11.18
CA MET A 53 -7.83 -5.17 -10.30
C MET A 53 -7.38 -6.42 -9.54
N TRP A 54 -7.24 -6.29 -8.23
CA TRP A 54 -6.78 -7.35 -7.36
C TRP A 54 -7.88 -7.78 -6.40
N ARG A 55 -8.27 -9.05 -6.45
CA ARG A 55 -9.20 -9.59 -5.47
C ARG A 55 -8.49 -9.92 -4.18
N LEU A 56 -8.99 -9.38 -3.07
CA LEU A 56 -8.73 -9.86 -1.72
C LEU A 56 -9.95 -10.65 -1.26
N TYR A 57 -9.73 -11.86 -0.74
CA TYR A 57 -10.80 -12.77 -0.32
C TYR A 57 -11.45 -12.39 1.01
N SER A 58 -10.85 -11.44 1.73
CA SER A 58 -11.42 -10.80 2.92
C SER A 58 -10.91 -9.37 3.01
N GLU A 59 -11.64 -8.54 3.73
CA GLU A 59 -11.14 -7.25 4.17
C GLU A 59 -10.10 -7.48 5.29
N PRO A 60 -8.88 -6.91 5.20
CA PRO A 60 -7.89 -7.05 6.25
C PRO A 60 -8.34 -6.29 7.50
N LYS A 61 -8.09 -6.86 8.68
CA LYS A 61 -8.37 -6.17 9.94
C LYS A 61 -7.45 -4.97 10.14
N GLN A 62 -6.19 -5.14 9.79
CA GLN A 62 -5.14 -4.13 9.86
C GLN A 62 -4.01 -4.51 8.90
N TRP A 63 -3.16 -3.55 8.54
CA TRP A 63 -1.92 -3.78 7.78
C TRP A 63 -0.77 -2.94 8.33
N ASP A 64 -0.77 -2.74 9.66
CA ASP A 64 0.39 -2.26 10.40
C ASP A 64 1.45 -3.38 10.42
N PRO A 65 2.62 -3.21 9.78
CA PRO A 65 3.62 -4.28 9.73
C PRO A 65 4.06 -4.76 11.12
N THR A 66 4.08 -3.86 12.10
CA THR A 66 4.52 -4.16 13.46
C THR A 66 3.49 -4.92 14.30
N ASN A 67 2.30 -5.16 13.76
CA ASN A 67 1.23 -5.93 14.44
C ASN A 67 0.46 -6.84 13.47
N ASN A 68 1.10 -7.26 12.38
CA ASN A 68 0.45 -8.08 11.37
C ASN A 68 0.61 -9.58 11.66
N SER A 69 -0.50 -10.32 11.54
CA SER A 69 -0.56 -11.78 11.62
C SER A 69 -1.40 -12.41 10.51
N GLU A 70 -1.93 -11.61 9.58
CA GLU A 70 -2.85 -12.07 8.53
C GLU A 70 -2.16 -12.05 7.15
N SER A 71 -2.29 -13.13 6.37
CA SER A 71 -1.71 -13.22 5.01
C SER A 71 -2.28 -12.21 4.02
N VAL A 72 -3.54 -11.76 4.22
CA VAL A 72 -4.15 -10.69 3.40
C VAL A 72 -3.45 -9.37 3.67
N SER A 73 -3.16 -9.09 4.93
CA SER A 73 -2.42 -7.89 5.35
C SER A 73 -0.97 -7.90 4.87
N ASP A 74 -0.28 -9.06 4.97
CA ASP A 74 1.08 -9.25 4.42
C ASP A 74 1.14 -8.89 2.92
N ALA A 75 0.14 -9.33 2.16
CA ALA A 75 0.06 -9.02 0.73
C ALA A 75 -0.06 -7.51 0.46
N ILE A 76 -0.75 -6.74 1.31
CA ILE A 76 -0.86 -5.28 1.23
C ILE A 76 0.44 -4.63 1.68
N CYS A 77 1.01 -5.07 2.83
CA CYS A 77 2.27 -4.55 3.35
C CYS A 77 3.38 -4.60 2.30
N LYS A 78 3.48 -5.69 1.53
CA LYS A 78 4.46 -5.86 0.45
C LYS A 78 4.27 -4.91 -0.75
N GLN A 79 3.11 -4.27 -0.90
CA GLN A 79 2.91 -3.24 -1.91
C GLN A 79 3.28 -1.85 -1.38
N LEU A 80 3.04 -1.63 -0.07
CA LEU A 80 3.22 -0.33 0.58
C LEU A 80 4.62 -0.13 1.13
N PHE A 81 5.29 -1.20 1.55
CA PHE A 81 6.58 -1.10 2.23
C PHE A 81 7.65 -1.98 1.59
N GLU A 82 8.89 -1.56 1.77
CA GLU A 82 10.08 -2.35 1.43
C GLU A 82 11.02 -2.41 2.63
N GLY A 83 11.50 -3.61 2.93
CA GLY A 83 12.39 -3.91 4.06
C GLY A 83 13.88 -3.83 3.73
N LEU A 84 14.71 -4.25 4.68
CA LEU A 84 16.17 -4.34 4.49
C LEU A 84 16.51 -5.21 3.29
N THR A 85 15.83 -6.35 3.15
CA THR A 85 15.90 -7.26 2.02
C THR A 85 14.50 -7.54 1.49
N VAL A 86 14.39 -8.08 0.28
CA VAL A 86 13.13 -8.38 -0.40
C VAL A 86 13.11 -9.84 -0.83
N SER A 87 12.03 -10.55 -0.51
CA SER A 87 11.81 -11.93 -0.97
C SER A 87 11.65 -12.01 -2.48
N THR A 88 12.22 -13.04 -3.09
CA THR A 88 12.09 -13.35 -4.52
C THR A 88 11.74 -14.82 -4.71
N SER A 89 11.40 -15.24 -5.94
CA SER A 89 11.20 -16.67 -6.27
C SER A 89 12.43 -17.54 -5.96
N ASP A 90 13.61 -16.97 -6.02
CA ASP A 90 14.90 -17.68 -5.91
C ASP A 90 15.58 -17.44 -4.56
N GLY A 91 14.87 -16.84 -3.59
CA GLY A 91 15.37 -16.54 -2.26
C GLY A 91 15.10 -15.10 -1.83
N PHE A 92 16.13 -14.26 -1.74
CA PHE A 92 16.00 -12.84 -1.38
C PHE A 92 17.06 -12.00 -2.11
N LYS A 93 16.84 -10.71 -2.16
CA LYS A 93 17.77 -9.72 -2.73
C LYS A 93 17.87 -8.48 -1.83
N PRO A 94 18.92 -7.63 -2.00
CA PRO A 94 18.96 -6.32 -1.40
C PRO A 94 17.68 -5.51 -1.67
N GLY A 95 17.20 -4.79 -0.64
CA GLY A 95 16.10 -3.85 -0.69
C GLY A 95 16.55 -2.46 -0.26
N ILE A 96 16.07 -1.97 0.89
CA ILE A 96 16.53 -0.71 1.48
C ILE A 96 17.99 -0.84 1.95
N ALA A 97 18.45 -2.02 2.37
CA ALA A 97 19.86 -2.28 2.55
C ALA A 97 20.49 -2.69 1.20
N GLU A 98 21.52 -1.94 0.75
CA GLU A 98 22.28 -2.27 -0.45
C GLU A 98 23.23 -3.45 -0.21
N LYS A 99 23.73 -3.58 1.02
CA LYS A 99 24.63 -4.64 1.49
C LYS A 99 24.60 -4.74 3.01
N TRP A 100 25.20 -5.79 3.54
CA TRP A 100 25.41 -5.97 4.98
C TRP A 100 26.71 -6.66 5.27
N ASP A 101 27.28 -6.39 6.43
CA ASP A 101 28.44 -7.08 7.00
C ASP A 101 27.97 -8.01 8.12
N VAL A 102 28.69 -9.09 8.34
CA VAL A 102 28.42 -10.08 9.39
C VAL A 102 29.69 -10.27 10.21
N SER A 103 29.56 -10.22 11.55
CA SER A 103 30.67 -10.48 12.45
C SER A 103 31.20 -11.93 12.32
N GLU A 104 32.45 -12.17 12.75
CA GLU A 104 33.07 -13.49 12.69
C GLU A 104 32.31 -14.58 13.45
N ASP A 105 31.63 -14.21 14.54
CA ASP A 105 30.78 -15.10 15.33
C ASP A 105 29.38 -15.31 14.75
N GLY A 106 29.05 -14.61 13.64
CA GLY A 106 27.76 -14.73 12.94
C GLY A 106 26.57 -14.12 13.69
N LYS A 107 26.81 -13.27 14.70
CA LYS A 107 25.74 -12.71 15.55
C LYS A 107 25.43 -11.26 15.29
N THR A 108 26.37 -10.45 14.80
CA THR A 108 26.13 -9.04 14.49
C THR A 108 25.99 -8.86 13.00
N TYR A 109 24.87 -8.24 12.60
CA TYR A 109 24.59 -7.84 11.23
C TYR A 109 24.57 -6.33 11.14
N THR A 110 25.40 -5.75 10.29
CA THR A 110 25.45 -4.31 10.03
C THR A 110 24.94 -4.03 8.62
N PHE A 111 23.72 -3.54 8.52
CA PHE A 111 23.06 -3.20 7.25
C PHE A 111 23.41 -1.78 6.81
N HIS A 112 23.87 -1.63 5.57
CA HIS A 112 24.16 -0.35 4.94
C HIS A 112 22.99 0.06 4.04
N LEU A 113 22.27 1.10 4.46
CA LEU A 113 21.06 1.53 3.79
C LEU A 113 21.38 2.44 2.59
N ARG A 114 20.56 2.36 1.57
CA ARG A 114 20.60 3.26 0.42
C ARG A 114 20.16 4.66 0.81
N LYS A 115 20.81 5.66 0.21
CA LYS A 115 20.56 7.08 0.54
C LYS A 115 19.46 7.72 -0.30
N ASP A 116 19.01 7.03 -1.34
CA ASP A 116 17.95 7.47 -2.26
C ASP A 116 16.56 6.93 -1.91
N ALA A 117 16.46 6.06 -0.87
CA ALA A 117 15.18 5.60 -0.36
C ALA A 117 14.40 6.73 0.30
N LYS A 118 13.13 6.86 -0.08
CA LYS A 118 12.24 7.90 0.44
C LYS A 118 10.89 7.33 0.80
N TRP A 119 10.26 7.94 1.78
CA TRP A 119 8.86 7.78 2.08
C TRP A 119 7.98 8.42 0.99
N SER A 120 6.71 8.07 0.94
CA SER A 120 5.73 8.60 -0.03
C SER A 120 5.45 10.10 0.13
N ASP A 121 5.85 10.70 1.24
CA ASP A 121 5.83 12.15 1.45
C ASP A 121 7.13 12.86 0.99
N GLY A 122 8.09 12.10 0.44
CA GLY A 122 9.37 12.59 -0.07
C GLY A 122 10.49 12.71 0.97
N SER A 123 10.22 12.48 2.26
CA SER A 123 11.25 12.45 3.31
C SER A 123 12.14 11.21 3.20
N PRO A 124 13.40 11.24 3.67
CA PRO A 124 14.31 10.10 3.59
C PRO A 124 13.84 8.95 4.49
N VAL A 125 14.08 7.70 4.05
CA VAL A 125 14.04 6.51 4.91
C VAL A 125 15.39 6.36 5.58
N THR A 126 15.40 6.15 6.88
CA THR A 126 16.60 6.08 7.70
C THR A 126 16.65 4.81 8.57
N ALA A 127 17.81 4.53 9.15
CA ALA A 127 17.97 3.44 10.10
C ALA A 127 17.08 3.60 11.36
N LYS A 128 16.74 4.85 11.72
CA LYS A 128 15.84 5.15 12.86
C LYS A 128 14.42 4.65 12.64
N ASP A 129 13.96 4.56 11.38
CA ASP A 129 12.65 4.02 11.06
C ASP A 129 12.58 2.51 11.33
N PHE A 130 13.67 1.78 11.03
CA PHE A 130 13.81 0.36 11.39
C PHE A 130 13.95 0.16 12.90
N GLU A 131 14.78 0.96 13.56
CA GLU A 131 14.94 0.92 15.02
C GLU A 131 13.60 1.13 15.72
N TYR A 132 12.85 2.14 15.34
CA TYR A 132 11.53 2.44 15.89
C TYR A 132 10.55 1.28 15.65
N SER A 133 10.48 0.78 14.42
CA SER A 133 9.60 -0.32 14.03
C SER A 133 9.83 -1.56 14.89
N TRP A 134 11.08 -2.01 14.98
CA TRP A 134 11.41 -3.25 15.69
C TRP A 134 11.28 -3.14 17.21
N ARG A 135 11.66 -1.98 17.75
CA ARG A 135 11.50 -1.73 19.20
C ARG A 135 10.03 -1.55 19.61
N ARG A 136 9.19 -0.99 18.73
CA ARG A 136 7.74 -0.88 18.97
C ARG A 136 7.07 -2.25 19.09
N ILE A 137 7.52 -3.25 18.35
CA ILE A 137 7.04 -4.65 18.46
C ILE A 137 7.29 -5.20 19.87
N CYS A 138 8.37 -4.78 20.51
CA CYS A 138 8.76 -5.22 21.85
C CYS A 138 8.09 -4.44 22.98
N ASP A 139 7.30 -3.41 22.68
CA ASP A 139 6.60 -2.61 23.69
C ASP A 139 5.47 -3.44 24.34
N PRO A 140 5.52 -3.71 25.68
CA PRO A 140 4.50 -4.50 26.36
C PRO A 140 3.12 -3.84 26.32
N ASP A 141 3.04 -2.50 26.25
CA ASP A 141 1.78 -1.77 26.17
C ASP A 141 1.16 -1.85 24.77
N PHE A 142 1.98 -2.06 23.74
CA PHE A 142 1.53 -2.25 22.36
C PHE A 142 0.98 -3.67 22.11
N ALA A 143 1.48 -4.67 22.84
CA ALA A 143 1.04 -6.07 22.77
C ALA A 143 1.00 -6.66 21.36
N SER A 144 2.08 -6.47 20.59
CA SER A 144 2.19 -6.90 19.20
C SER A 144 1.99 -8.43 19.03
N GLU A 145 1.18 -8.82 18.04
CA GLU A 145 1.07 -10.22 17.61
C GLU A 145 2.37 -10.74 16.95
N ALA A 146 3.25 -9.83 16.51
CA ALA A 146 4.53 -10.14 15.88
C ALA A 146 5.71 -10.24 16.86
N LEU A 147 5.47 -10.14 18.18
CA LEU A 147 6.50 -10.08 19.22
C LEU A 147 7.61 -11.13 19.08
N GLN A 148 7.26 -12.39 18.82
CA GLN A 148 8.21 -13.49 18.71
C GLN A 148 9.23 -13.30 17.58
N ALA A 149 8.87 -12.62 16.51
CA ALA A 149 9.78 -12.35 15.41
C ALA A 149 11.03 -11.57 15.85
N ILE A 150 10.91 -10.73 16.86
CA ILE A 150 12.04 -9.97 17.40
C ILE A 150 12.63 -10.66 18.62
N THR A 151 11.79 -11.10 19.58
CA THR A 151 12.27 -11.69 20.85
C THR A 151 13.01 -13.00 20.67
N ASP A 152 12.73 -13.78 19.65
CA ASP A 152 13.47 -15.04 19.39
C ASP A 152 14.91 -14.80 18.93
N TYR A 153 15.18 -13.67 18.29
CA TYR A 153 16.47 -13.44 17.64
C TYR A 153 17.28 -12.29 18.26
N VAL A 154 16.66 -11.17 18.61
CA VAL A 154 17.36 -9.93 18.96
C VAL A 154 17.73 -9.90 20.44
N VAL A 155 18.96 -9.59 20.76
CA VAL A 155 19.45 -9.40 22.14
C VAL A 155 18.71 -8.25 22.81
N GLY A 156 18.31 -8.42 24.07
CA GLY A 156 17.63 -7.41 24.89
C GLY A 156 16.12 -7.30 24.66
N ALA A 157 15.59 -7.87 23.58
CA ALA A 157 14.18 -7.75 23.23
C ALA A 157 13.24 -8.47 24.23
N THR A 158 13.61 -9.67 24.66
CA THR A 158 12.85 -10.44 25.66
C THR A 158 12.89 -9.74 27.02
N GLU A 159 14.07 -9.33 27.45
CA GLU A 159 14.31 -8.68 28.73
C GLU A 159 13.51 -7.37 28.86
N TYR A 160 13.45 -6.58 27.78
CA TYR A 160 12.64 -5.37 27.75
C TYR A 160 11.13 -5.69 27.84
N PHE A 161 10.64 -6.62 27.02
CA PHE A 161 9.23 -7.02 27.05
C PHE A 161 8.78 -7.56 28.42
N GLU A 162 9.65 -8.31 29.11
CA GLU A 162 9.39 -8.87 30.44
C GLU A 162 9.60 -7.87 31.60
N GLY A 163 10.02 -6.63 31.29
CA GLY A 163 10.28 -5.58 32.27
C GLY A 163 11.54 -5.81 33.12
N THR A 164 12.48 -6.65 32.64
CA THR A 164 13.77 -6.93 33.30
C THR A 164 14.96 -6.24 32.62
N GLY A 165 14.74 -5.55 31.48
CA GLY A 165 15.70 -4.76 30.73
C GLY A 165 15.15 -3.41 30.35
N GLU A 166 16.01 -2.55 29.82
CA GLU A 166 15.68 -1.19 29.38
C GLU A 166 15.44 -1.15 27.87
N TYR A 167 14.73 -0.12 27.37
CA TYR A 167 14.48 0.10 25.93
C TYR A 167 15.77 0.11 25.08
N ASP A 168 16.87 0.70 25.61
CA ASP A 168 18.15 0.79 24.93
C ASP A 168 18.97 -0.51 24.98
N ASP A 169 18.50 -1.54 25.70
CA ASP A 169 19.09 -2.86 25.71
C ASP A 169 18.73 -3.65 24.46
N ILE A 170 17.65 -3.30 23.77
CA ILE A 170 17.26 -3.92 22.49
C ILE A 170 18.33 -3.61 21.45
N LYS A 171 19.05 -4.64 21.01
CA LYS A 171 20.18 -4.49 20.07
C LYS A 171 19.71 -4.54 18.61
N ALA A 172 18.76 -3.70 18.28
CA ALA A 172 18.36 -3.28 16.94
C ALA A 172 18.51 -1.76 16.93
N THR A 173 19.62 -1.24 16.40
CA THR A 173 20.09 0.12 16.68
C THR A 173 20.50 0.85 15.40
N ALA A 174 20.03 2.08 15.24
CA ALA A 174 20.51 3.02 14.23
C ALA A 174 21.88 3.62 14.67
N ILE A 175 22.95 3.16 14.07
CA ILE A 175 24.31 3.67 14.35
C ILE A 175 24.47 5.09 13.79
N ASP A 176 23.94 5.30 12.60
CA ASP A 176 23.75 6.59 11.94
C ASP A 176 22.50 6.53 11.06
N ASP A 177 22.22 7.57 10.28
CA ASP A 177 20.99 7.62 9.45
C ASP A 177 20.93 6.51 8.39
N TYR A 178 22.06 5.90 8.00
CA TYR A 178 22.13 4.90 6.93
C TYR A 178 22.85 3.60 7.32
N THR A 179 23.08 3.42 8.63
CA THR A 179 23.70 2.21 9.18
C THR A 179 22.82 1.65 10.29
N PHE A 180 22.26 0.48 10.05
CA PHE A 180 21.41 -0.23 11.02
C PHE A 180 22.11 -1.50 11.50
N GLU A 181 22.34 -1.64 12.81
CA GLU A 181 23.02 -2.77 13.41
C GLU A 181 22.04 -3.61 14.23
N VAL A 182 22.15 -4.93 14.09
CA VAL A 182 21.36 -5.90 14.86
C VAL A 182 22.30 -6.92 15.48
N VAL A 183 22.21 -7.10 16.81
CA VAL A 183 22.93 -8.17 17.52
C VAL A 183 21.97 -9.29 17.87
N LEU A 184 22.27 -10.49 17.39
CA LEU A 184 21.47 -11.69 17.57
C LEU A 184 21.92 -12.52 18.76
N LYS A 185 20.99 -13.19 19.41
CA LYS A 185 21.24 -14.13 20.52
C LYS A 185 22.13 -15.29 20.06
N ASN A 186 21.93 -15.77 18.84
CA ASN A 186 22.65 -16.87 18.24
C ASN A 186 23.07 -16.56 16.80
N ALA A 187 24.13 -17.21 16.33
CA ALA A 187 24.51 -17.15 14.92
C ALA A 187 23.36 -17.65 14.04
N THR A 188 22.88 -16.79 13.11
CA THR A 188 21.70 -17.05 12.29
C THR A 188 22.01 -16.75 10.82
N PRO A 189 22.64 -17.69 10.08
CA PRO A 189 23.07 -17.45 8.70
C PRO A 189 21.94 -17.08 7.73
N PHE A 190 20.69 -17.46 8.04
CA PHE A 190 19.50 -17.15 7.24
C PHE A 190 18.83 -15.81 7.64
N PHE A 191 19.43 -15.04 8.53
CA PHE A 191 18.86 -13.77 9.02
C PHE A 191 18.56 -12.77 7.89
N PRO A 192 19.41 -12.62 6.83
CA PRO A 192 19.06 -11.75 5.70
C PRO A 192 17.79 -12.19 4.94
N GLN A 193 17.48 -13.48 4.92
CA GLN A 193 16.22 -13.97 4.36
C GLN A 193 15.04 -13.74 5.31
N LEU A 194 15.29 -13.86 6.63
CA LEU A 194 14.27 -13.65 7.64
C LEU A 194 13.74 -12.20 7.62
N VAL A 195 14.63 -11.21 7.51
CA VAL A 195 14.27 -9.79 7.50
C VAL A 195 13.61 -9.32 6.19
N ALA A 196 13.36 -10.21 5.25
CA ALA A 196 12.51 -9.96 4.09
C ALA A 196 11.00 -10.17 4.39
N ASN A 197 10.63 -10.59 5.60
CA ASN A 197 9.24 -10.71 6.01
C ASN A 197 8.68 -9.37 6.49
N ASP A 198 7.37 -9.24 6.41
CA ASP A 198 6.64 -8.00 6.67
C ASP A 198 6.81 -7.43 8.08
N VAL A 199 6.96 -8.28 9.09
CA VAL A 199 7.18 -7.85 10.48
C VAL A 199 8.47 -7.04 10.69
N TYR A 200 9.42 -7.13 9.78
CA TYR A 200 10.70 -6.41 9.83
C TYR A 200 10.71 -5.11 8.99
N LEU A 201 9.58 -4.75 8.40
CA LEU A 201 9.43 -3.55 7.60
C LEU A 201 9.56 -2.27 8.46
N PRO A 202 10.09 -1.18 7.91
CA PRO A 202 10.15 0.09 8.61
C PRO A 202 8.77 0.74 8.63
N ILE A 203 8.51 1.54 9.68
CA ILE A 203 7.37 2.46 9.74
C ILE A 203 7.83 3.86 10.12
N LYS A 204 7.12 4.87 9.63
CA LYS A 204 7.47 6.26 9.89
C LYS A 204 6.92 6.70 11.26
N LYS A 205 7.82 6.86 12.25
CA LYS A 205 7.50 7.19 13.64
C LYS A 205 6.51 8.36 13.76
N GLU A 206 6.83 9.49 13.12
CA GLU A 206 6.06 10.73 13.25
C GLU A 206 4.61 10.56 12.74
N ALA A 207 4.42 9.79 11.67
CA ALA A 207 3.09 9.52 11.11
C ALA A 207 2.27 8.61 12.04
N VAL A 208 2.90 7.56 12.57
CA VAL A 208 2.27 6.61 13.51
C VAL A 208 1.87 7.30 14.81
N GLU A 209 2.78 8.05 15.44
CA GLU A 209 2.52 8.71 16.72
C GLU A 209 1.49 9.83 16.60
N ALA A 210 1.47 10.56 15.47
CA ALA A 210 0.50 11.63 15.25
C ALA A 210 -0.92 11.10 15.02
N ALA A 211 -1.07 9.96 14.33
CA ALA A 211 -2.38 9.41 13.96
C ALA A 211 -2.93 8.38 14.96
N GLY A 212 -2.05 7.72 15.71
CA GLY A 212 -2.40 6.69 16.68
C GLY A 212 -2.93 5.41 16.03
N GLU A 213 -3.80 4.70 16.74
CA GLU A 213 -4.40 3.45 16.26
C GLU A 213 -5.11 3.63 14.93
N GLY A 214 -4.91 2.68 14.00
CA GLY A 214 -5.48 2.70 12.65
C GLY A 214 -4.81 3.72 11.74
N TRP A 215 -3.57 4.15 12.05
CA TRP A 215 -2.77 5.05 11.22
C TRP A 215 -2.62 4.54 9.78
N GLU A 216 -2.49 3.24 9.63
CA GLU A 216 -2.29 2.55 8.36
C GLU A 216 -3.51 2.61 7.43
N LYS A 217 -4.71 2.88 7.98
CA LYS A 217 -6.00 2.93 7.25
C LYS A 217 -6.37 4.31 6.72
N LYS A 218 -5.62 5.32 7.11
CA LYS A 218 -5.88 6.71 6.75
C LYS A 218 -4.84 7.16 5.73
N PRO A 219 -5.23 7.55 4.50
CA PRO A 219 -4.29 7.97 3.45
C PRO A 219 -3.28 9.04 3.91
N GLU A 220 -3.71 9.98 4.75
CA GLU A 220 -2.88 11.06 5.27
C GLU A 220 -1.79 10.61 6.25
N SER A 221 -1.93 9.44 6.88
CA SER A 221 -0.96 8.89 7.84
C SER A 221 -0.32 7.58 7.39
N ALA A 222 -0.90 6.89 6.41
CA ALA A 222 -0.35 5.65 5.84
C ALA A 222 0.86 5.94 4.93
N ILE A 223 1.89 6.59 5.51
CA ILE A 223 3.11 6.95 4.80
C ILE A 223 3.92 5.67 4.54
N SER A 224 4.24 5.40 3.28
CA SER A 224 4.84 4.15 2.81
C SER A 224 6.16 4.41 2.08
N ASN A 225 7.05 3.40 2.03
CA ASN A 225 8.35 3.49 1.35
C ASN A 225 8.48 2.50 0.18
N GLY A 226 7.43 1.77 -0.15
CA GLY A 226 7.40 0.78 -1.24
C GLY A 226 6.96 1.37 -2.58
N ALA A 227 6.67 0.47 -3.52
CA ALA A 227 6.30 0.80 -4.90
C ALA A 227 4.97 1.57 -5.01
N PHE A 228 4.09 1.40 -4.03
CA PHE A 228 2.78 2.06 -4.00
C PHE A 228 2.55 2.74 -2.66
N TYR A 229 1.58 3.67 -2.62
CA TYR A 229 1.07 4.29 -1.42
C TYR A 229 -0.46 4.19 -1.37
N LEU A 230 -1.03 4.29 -0.17
CA LEU A 230 -2.48 4.26 0.01
C LEU A 230 -3.08 5.61 -0.42
N GLU A 231 -3.92 5.58 -1.46
CA GLU A 231 -4.69 6.75 -1.91
C GLU A 231 -6.09 6.79 -1.30
N GLU A 232 -6.72 5.62 -1.18
CA GLU A 232 -8.09 5.50 -0.66
C GLU A 232 -8.28 4.16 0.04
N TYR A 233 -9.00 4.18 1.15
CA TYR A 233 -9.58 3.00 1.79
C TYR A 233 -11.07 3.19 2.00
N GLN A 234 -11.85 2.37 1.32
CA GLN A 234 -13.29 2.31 1.45
C GLN A 234 -13.68 1.05 2.21
N VAL A 235 -14.08 1.20 3.47
CA VAL A 235 -14.48 0.09 4.35
C VAL A 235 -15.53 -0.80 3.69
N GLY A 236 -15.33 -2.11 3.75
CA GLY A 236 -16.22 -3.11 3.16
C GLY A 236 -16.19 -3.17 1.63
N SER A 237 -15.32 -2.42 0.97
CA SER A 237 -15.32 -2.28 -0.49
C SER A 237 -13.93 -2.53 -1.09
N HIS A 238 -13.00 -1.61 -0.90
CA HIS A 238 -11.70 -1.70 -1.58
C HIS A 238 -10.61 -0.82 -0.96
N LEU A 239 -9.37 -1.09 -1.38
CA LEU A 239 -8.21 -0.23 -1.26
C LEU A 239 -7.83 0.27 -2.66
N LEU A 240 -7.47 1.54 -2.78
CA LEU A 240 -6.82 2.10 -3.96
C LEU A 240 -5.38 2.45 -3.61
N LEU A 241 -4.45 1.76 -4.24
CA LEU A 241 -3.02 2.02 -4.12
C LEU A 241 -2.55 2.69 -5.40
N LYS A 242 -1.83 3.81 -5.27
CA LYS A 242 -1.21 4.50 -6.41
C LYS A 242 0.30 4.34 -6.40
N LYS A 243 0.90 4.40 -7.57
CA LYS A 243 2.35 4.36 -7.74
C LYS A 243 3.02 5.46 -6.93
N ASN A 244 3.99 5.08 -6.09
CA ASN A 244 4.78 5.99 -5.29
C ASN A 244 5.85 6.68 -6.18
N PRO A 245 5.75 7.99 -6.42
CA PRO A 245 6.71 8.70 -7.27
C PRO A 245 8.09 8.85 -6.61
N TYR A 246 8.16 8.66 -5.29
CA TYR A 246 9.40 8.77 -4.51
C TYR A 246 10.10 7.43 -4.27
N TYR A 247 9.49 6.32 -4.72
CA TYR A 247 10.13 5.01 -4.62
C TYR A 247 11.42 5.00 -5.46
N TYR A 248 12.53 4.53 -4.90
CA TYR A 248 13.84 4.60 -5.56
C TYR A 248 13.88 3.89 -6.93
N ALA A 249 13.06 2.85 -7.12
CA ALA A 249 12.91 2.13 -8.38
C ALA A 249 11.58 2.48 -9.10
N ALA A 250 11.06 3.70 -8.93
CA ALA A 250 9.78 4.12 -9.50
C ALA A 250 9.72 3.91 -11.03
N ASP A 251 10.82 4.10 -11.76
CA ASP A 251 10.86 3.92 -13.21
C ASP A 251 10.64 2.46 -13.65
N GLU A 252 10.89 1.49 -12.76
CA GLU A 252 10.65 0.07 -12.98
C GLU A 252 9.19 -0.32 -12.75
N VAL A 253 8.44 0.46 -11.97
CA VAL A 253 7.02 0.24 -11.70
C VAL A 253 6.18 0.65 -12.89
N LYS A 254 5.60 -0.33 -13.59
CA LYS A 254 4.82 -0.09 -14.84
C LYS A 254 3.34 0.16 -14.58
N LEU A 255 2.80 -0.31 -13.47
CA LEU A 255 1.40 -0.11 -13.11
C LEU A 255 1.21 1.28 -12.49
N PRO A 256 0.21 2.06 -12.92
CA PRO A 256 -0.13 3.34 -12.28
C PRO A 256 -0.74 3.15 -10.88
N GLY A 257 -1.30 1.97 -10.61
CA GLY A 257 -1.89 1.64 -9.31
C GLY A 257 -2.53 0.27 -9.28
N ILE A 258 -3.06 -0.07 -8.11
CA ILE A 258 -3.74 -1.32 -7.79
C ILE A 258 -5.06 -0.98 -7.11
N LYS A 259 -6.17 -1.51 -7.61
CA LYS A 259 -7.46 -1.47 -6.91
C LYS A 259 -7.73 -2.85 -6.31
N ALA A 260 -7.51 -2.98 -5.01
CA ALA A 260 -7.73 -4.21 -4.28
C ALA A 260 -9.18 -4.24 -3.75
N VAL A 261 -10.00 -5.15 -4.27
CA VAL A 261 -11.43 -5.26 -3.94
C VAL A 261 -11.69 -6.44 -3.00
N PHE A 262 -12.58 -6.24 -2.03
CA PHE A 262 -12.92 -7.27 -1.05
C PHE A 262 -14.10 -8.10 -1.57
N ILE A 263 -13.83 -9.29 -2.08
CA ILE A 263 -14.86 -10.20 -2.59
C ILE A 263 -14.64 -11.60 -1.99
N THR A 264 -15.50 -11.96 -1.03
CA THR A 264 -15.43 -13.22 -0.30
C THR A 264 -15.97 -14.40 -1.11
N ASP A 265 -17.02 -14.20 -1.92
CA ASP A 265 -17.66 -15.25 -2.72
C ASP A 265 -16.94 -15.44 -4.06
N ASP A 266 -16.57 -16.70 -4.36
CA ASP A 266 -15.81 -17.04 -5.55
C ASP A 266 -16.60 -16.85 -6.85
N ASN A 267 -17.91 -17.09 -6.86
CA ASN A 267 -18.74 -16.90 -8.05
C ASN A 267 -18.87 -15.41 -8.37
N THR A 268 -19.05 -14.59 -7.36
CA THR A 268 -19.08 -13.13 -7.51
C THR A 268 -17.75 -12.62 -8.05
N ALA A 269 -16.62 -13.12 -7.53
CA ALA A 269 -15.29 -12.76 -8.04
C ALA A 269 -15.09 -13.17 -9.49
N TYR A 270 -15.54 -14.37 -9.86
CA TYR A 270 -15.47 -14.87 -11.24
C TYR A 270 -16.32 -14.03 -12.20
N GLN A 271 -17.54 -13.66 -11.81
CA GLN A 271 -18.40 -12.78 -12.61
C GLN A 271 -17.78 -11.38 -12.77
N ALA A 272 -17.18 -10.83 -11.72
CA ALA A 272 -16.46 -9.55 -11.78
C ALA A 272 -15.28 -9.62 -12.76
N PHE A 273 -14.49 -10.70 -12.71
CA PHE A 273 -13.40 -10.95 -13.65
C PHE A 273 -13.89 -11.06 -15.10
N GLN A 274 -14.95 -11.84 -15.36
CA GLN A 274 -15.52 -11.97 -16.71
C GLN A 274 -16.01 -10.62 -17.24
N SER A 275 -16.65 -9.79 -16.39
CA SER A 275 -17.15 -8.47 -16.77
C SER A 275 -16.02 -7.50 -17.09
N ALA A 276 -14.93 -7.55 -16.35
CA ALA A 276 -13.72 -6.74 -16.62
C ALA A 276 -13.05 -7.22 -17.93
N TYR A 277 -12.88 -8.52 -18.11
CA TYR A 277 -12.28 -9.11 -19.33
C TYR A 277 -13.08 -8.76 -20.59
N ALA A 278 -14.41 -8.78 -20.52
CA ALA A 278 -15.27 -8.41 -21.67
C ALA A 278 -15.08 -6.94 -22.07
N LYS A 279 -14.88 -6.03 -21.13
CA LYS A 279 -14.62 -4.60 -21.42
C LYS A 279 -13.29 -4.38 -22.14
N PHE A 280 -12.26 -5.16 -21.84
CA PHE A 280 -10.95 -5.07 -22.52
C PHE A 280 -10.91 -5.65 -23.93
N HIS A 281 -11.85 -6.53 -24.30
CA HIS A 281 -11.86 -7.23 -25.59
C HIS A 281 -12.93 -6.69 -26.56
N LEU A 282 -13.82 -5.80 -26.12
CA LEU A 282 -14.89 -5.23 -26.92
C LEU A 282 -14.73 -3.72 -27.17
N ALA A 283 -13.66 -3.11 -26.67
CA ALA A 283 -13.25 -1.72 -26.93
C ALA A 283 -12.08 -1.70 -27.89
#